data_046210f98973e7a68926136c317f74b6
#
_entry.id   046210f98973e7a68926136c317f74b6
#
_cell.length_a   1.000
_cell.length_b   1.000
_cell.length_c   1.000
_cell.angle_alpha   90.00
_cell.angle_beta   90.00
_cell.angle_gamma   90.00
#
_symmetry.space_group_name_H-M   'P 1'
#
loop_
_entity.id
_entity.type
_entity.pdbx_description
1 polymer ?
#
loop_
_entity_poly.entity_id
_entity_poly.type
_entity_poly.pdbx_seq_one_letter_code
_entity_poly.pdbx_strand_id
1 'polypeptide(L)'
;MKKRAFHFEIKNLLTQFIAAFDDVVISRWNKDRSAKSNIEVRYVFAPKHRVMYDIINKAQNITLPAVAVNLTSISRDESRVFNKLAPSYIPADIESNPSTSSKFLMPVPVNLEVSMSILARYMED
;
A
#
# COMPACT_ATOMS: atom_id res chain seq x y z
N MET A 1 21.05 21.58 -15.44
CA MET A 1 19.83 20.75 -15.40
C MET A 1 19.74 20.07 -14.04
N LYS A 2 18.75 20.39 -13.19
CA LYS A 2 18.56 19.70 -11.91
C LYS A 2 18.07 18.28 -12.20
N LYS A 3 18.88 17.26 -11.90
CA LYS A 3 18.44 15.87 -11.95
C LYS A 3 17.34 15.69 -10.91
N ARG A 4 16.12 15.37 -11.33
CA ARG A 4 15.05 14.98 -10.43
C ARG A 4 15.33 13.55 -9.98
N ALA A 5 15.60 13.35 -8.71
CA ALA A 5 15.68 12.03 -8.13
C ALA A 5 14.26 11.49 -7.88
N PHE A 6 14.02 10.25 -8.27
CA PHE A 6 12.76 9.56 -8.05
C PHE A 6 12.96 8.58 -6.88
N HIS A 7 12.26 8.80 -5.78
CA HIS A 7 12.50 8.07 -4.53
C HIS A 7 11.61 6.84 -4.33
N PHE A 8 10.63 6.61 -5.21
CA PHE A 8 9.69 5.46 -5.14
C PHE A 8 8.93 5.34 -3.82
N GLU A 9 8.79 6.38 -3.04
CA GLU A 9 8.19 6.36 -1.71
C GLU A 9 6.77 5.79 -1.70
N ILE A 10 5.91 6.24 -2.61
CA ILE A 10 4.52 5.77 -2.71
C ILE A 10 4.49 4.29 -3.06
N LYS A 11 5.33 3.84 -3.99
CA LYS A 11 5.44 2.42 -4.36
C LYS A 11 5.84 1.58 -3.16
N ASN A 12 6.84 2.03 -2.40
CA ASN A 12 7.32 1.31 -1.23
C ASN A 12 6.25 1.23 -0.14
N LEU A 13 5.52 2.32 0.11
CA LEU A 13 4.39 2.34 1.05
C LEU A 13 3.28 1.37 0.65
N LEU A 14 2.90 1.36 -0.63
CA LEU A 14 1.89 0.42 -1.13
C LEU A 14 2.36 -1.04 -1.05
N THR A 15 3.63 -1.30 -1.33
CA THR A 15 4.21 -2.64 -1.19
C THR A 15 4.19 -3.09 0.27
N GLN A 16 4.57 -2.23 1.20
CA GLN A 16 4.51 -2.53 2.64
C GLN A 16 3.08 -2.72 3.12
N PHE A 17 2.13 -1.91 2.61
CA PHE A 17 0.72 -2.06 2.92
C PHE A 17 0.19 -3.43 2.48
N ILE A 18 0.50 -3.86 1.25
CA ILE A 18 0.10 -5.18 0.75
C ILE A 18 0.78 -6.29 1.56
N ALA A 19 2.07 -6.16 1.86
CA ALA A 19 2.82 -7.14 2.65
C ALA A 19 2.28 -7.30 4.08
N ALA A 20 1.63 -6.29 4.64
CA ALA A 20 0.99 -6.40 5.95
C ALA A 20 -0.23 -7.35 5.96
N PHE A 21 -0.82 -7.60 4.80
CA PHE A 21 -1.96 -8.51 4.62
C PHE A 21 -1.57 -9.79 3.86
N ASP A 22 -0.30 -9.93 3.50
CA ASP A 22 0.21 -11.14 2.86
C ASP A 22 0.09 -12.34 3.82
N ASP A 23 0.22 -13.55 3.29
CA ASP A 23 0.11 -14.81 4.05
C ASP A 23 -1.31 -15.17 4.55
N VAL A 24 -2.35 -14.53 4.06
CA VAL A 24 -3.72 -14.95 4.37
C VAL A 24 -4.05 -16.25 3.64
N VAL A 25 -4.36 -17.27 4.41
CA VAL A 25 -4.74 -18.60 3.91
C VAL A 25 -6.17 -18.92 4.35
N ILE A 26 -7.03 -19.20 3.39
CA ILE A 26 -8.40 -19.64 3.66
C ILE A 26 -8.43 -21.15 3.74
N SER A 27 -8.98 -21.67 4.83
CA SER A 27 -9.17 -23.11 5.02
C SER A 27 -10.58 -23.52 4.67
N ARG A 28 -10.74 -24.34 3.65
CA ARG A 28 -12.03 -24.93 3.28
C ARG A 28 -12.11 -26.38 3.72
N TRP A 29 -13.26 -26.74 4.25
CA TRP A 29 -13.56 -28.10 4.63
C TRP A 29 -14.52 -28.73 3.61
N ASN A 30 -14.34 -30.01 3.34
CA ASN A 30 -15.32 -30.77 2.60
C ASN A 30 -16.65 -30.86 3.37
N LYS A 31 -17.74 -31.16 2.63
CA LYS A 31 -19.09 -31.29 3.19
C LYS A 31 -19.13 -32.22 4.41
N ASP A 32 -18.32 -33.26 4.41
CA ASP A 32 -18.23 -34.26 5.48
C ASP A 32 -17.14 -33.91 6.54
N ARG A 33 -16.51 -32.72 6.43
CA ARG A 33 -15.39 -32.28 7.28
C ARG A 33 -14.22 -33.26 7.37
N SER A 34 -14.11 -34.17 6.42
CA SER A 34 -13.04 -35.19 6.40
C SER A 34 -11.73 -34.69 5.81
N ALA A 35 -11.80 -33.67 4.95
CA ALA A 35 -10.63 -33.11 4.30
C ALA A 35 -10.63 -31.57 4.39
N LYS A 36 -9.45 -31.02 4.69
CA LYS A 36 -9.19 -29.57 4.73
C LYS A 36 -8.32 -29.21 3.55
N SER A 37 -8.74 -28.21 2.77
CA SER A 37 -7.91 -27.60 1.74
C SER A 37 -7.54 -26.17 2.12
N ASN A 38 -6.29 -25.82 1.95
CA ASN A 38 -5.80 -24.46 2.19
C ASN A 38 -5.66 -23.76 0.86
N ILE A 39 -6.23 -22.56 0.75
CA ILE A 39 -6.22 -21.75 -0.46
C ILE A 39 -5.55 -20.43 -0.11
N GLU A 40 -4.47 -20.10 -0.81
CA GLU A 40 -3.78 -18.83 -0.65
C GLU A 40 -4.56 -17.70 -1.30
N VAL A 41 -4.69 -16.59 -0.60
CA VAL A 41 -5.30 -15.37 -1.12
C VAL A 41 -4.27 -14.60 -1.93
N ARG A 42 -4.63 -14.23 -3.16
CA ARG A 42 -3.74 -13.46 -4.04
C ARG A 42 -4.06 -11.98 -4.00
N TYR A 43 -3.02 -11.17 -3.89
CA TYR A 43 -3.11 -9.72 -3.93
C TYR A 43 -2.67 -9.21 -5.30
N VAL A 44 -3.51 -8.37 -5.91
CA VAL A 44 -3.26 -7.78 -7.23
C VAL A 44 -3.39 -6.26 -7.13
N PHE A 45 -2.34 -5.54 -7.54
CA PHE A 45 -2.41 -4.09 -7.63
C PHE A 45 -3.07 -3.69 -8.94
N ALA A 46 -4.38 -3.54 -8.91
CA ALA A 46 -5.17 -3.12 -10.07
C ALA A 46 -6.56 -2.63 -9.64
N PRO A 47 -7.23 -1.78 -10.44
CA PRO A 47 -8.62 -1.44 -10.23
C PRO A 47 -9.52 -2.69 -10.27
N LYS A 48 -10.51 -2.74 -9.37
CA LYS A 48 -11.46 -3.86 -9.27
C LYS A 48 -12.03 -4.30 -10.62
N HIS A 49 -12.44 -3.35 -11.46
CA HIS A 49 -13.06 -3.65 -12.76
C HIS A 49 -12.12 -4.39 -13.69
N ARG A 50 -10.83 -4.06 -13.69
CA ARG A 50 -9.83 -4.74 -14.50
C ARG A 50 -9.62 -6.18 -14.03
N VAL A 51 -9.50 -6.39 -12.73
CA VAL A 51 -9.36 -7.74 -12.16
C VAL A 51 -10.57 -8.60 -12.47
N MET A 52 -11.78 -8.05 -12.34
CA MET A 52 -13.01 -8.76 -12.71
C MET A 52 -13.06 -9.11 -14.20
N TYR A 53 -12.66 -8.18 -15.07
CA TYR A 53 -12.60 -8.43 -16.50
C TYR A 53 -11.63 -9.56 -16.85
N ASP A 54 -10.44 -9.54 -16.25
CA ASP A 54 -9.42 -10.57 -16.47
C ASP A 54 -9.88 -11.95 -15.98
N ILE A 55 -10.63 -12.01 -14.88
CA ILE A 55 -11.22 -13.26 -14.36
C ILE A 55 -12.28 -13.79 -15.30
N ILE A 56 -13.20 -12.93 -15.75
CA ILE A 56 -14.32 -13.33 -16.62
C ILE A 56 -13.82 -13.82 -17.98
N ASN A 57 -12.87 -13.09 -18.57
CA ASN A 57 -12.35 -13.40 -19.90
C ASN A 57 -11.20 -14.40 -19.88
N LYS A 58 -10.82 -14.92 -18.72
CA LYS A 58 -9.65 -15.83 -18.55
C LYS A 58 -8.38 -15.29 -19.20
N ALA A 59 -8.25 -13.96 -19.25
CA ALA A 59 -7.09 -13.29 -19.85
C ALA A 59 -5.81 -13.52 -19.01
N GLN A 60 -5.99 -13.74 -17.70
CA GLN A 60 -4.93 -14.13 -16.78
C GLN A 60 -5.44 -15.27 -15.90
N ASN A 61 -4.53 -16.15 -15.48
CA ASN A 61 -4.85 -17.23 -14.52
C ASN A 61 -4.94 -16.67 -13.10
N ILE A 62 -5.94 -15.81 -12.85
CA ILE A 62 -6.21 -15.30 -11.53
C ILE A 62 -7.11 -16.32 -10.81
N THR A 63 -6.57 -16.92 -9.76
CA THR A 63 -7.34 -17.83 -8.91
C THR A 63 -8.09 -17.04 -7.84
N LEU A 64 -9.33 -17.36 -7.59
CA LEU A 64 -10.13 -16.83 -6.48
C LEU A 64 -9.89 -17.66 -5.21
N PRO A 65 -9.80 -17.06 -4.03
CA PRO A 65 -10.04 -15.66 -3.73
C PRO A 65 -8.88 -14.73 -4.12
N ALA A 66 -9.20 -13.51 -4.54
CA ALA A 66 -8.23 -12.50 -4.89
C ALA A 66 -8.61 -11.15 -4.29
N VAL A 67 -7.62 -10.37 -3.91
CA VAL A 67 -7.80 -9.02 -3.39
C VAL A 67 -7.21 -8.02 -4.39
N ALA A 68 -8.08 -7.15 -4.91
CA ALA A 68 -7.67 -6.05 -5.76
C ALA A 68 -7.38 -4.82 -4.91
N VAL A 69 -6.16 -4.34 -4.96
CA VAL A 69 -5.70 -3.14 -4.25
C VAL A 69 -5.48 -2.03 -5.27
N ASN A 70 -6.05 -0.85 -5.02
CA ASN A 70 -5.91 0.29 -5.91
C ASN A 70 -5.71 1.58 -5.12
N LEU A 71 -4.81 2.43 -5.58
CA LEU A 71 -4.65 3.78 -5.06
C LEU A 71 -5.74 4.67 -5.67
N THR A 72 -6.66 5.15 -4.83
CA THR A 72 -7.83 5.93 -5.26
C THR A 72 -7.49 7.41 -5.38
N SER A 73 -6.86 7.96 -4.35
CA SER A 73 -6.53 9.37 -4.34
C SER A 73 -5.25 9.68 -3.55
N ILE A 74 -4.64 10.80 -3.90
CA ILE A 74 -3.54 11.41 -3.14
C ILE A 74 -3.96 12.84 -2.90
N SER A 75 -4.20 13.20 -1.64
CA SER A 75 -4.61 14.54 -1.25
C SER A 75 -3.66 15.12 -0.21
N ARG A 76 -3.55 16.45 -0.21
CA ARG A 76 -2.78 17.14 0.81
C ARG A 76 -3.56 17.14 2.12
N ASP A 77 -2.90 16.85 3.21
CA ASP A 77 -3.49 16.99 4.54
C ASP A 77 -3.30 18.42 5.05
N GLU A 78 -4.37 19.20 4.98
CA GLU A 78 -4.34 20.60 5.43
C GLU A 78 -4.31 20.74 6.96
N SER A 79 -4.77 19.72 7.67
CA SER A 79 -4.78 19.74 9.15
C SER A 79 -3.40 19.58 9.76
N ARG A 80 -2.48 18.94 9.04
CA ARG A 80 -1.10 18.68 9.46
C ARG A 80 -0.06 19.60 8.78
N VAL A 81 -0.52 20.69 8.16
CA VAL A 81 0.39 21.63 7.51
C VAL A 81 1.08 22.49 8.56
N PHE A 82 2.40 22.35 8.64
CA PHE A 82 3.25 23.23 9.43
C PHE A 82 3.54 24.55 8.70
N ASN A 83 4.03 25.53 9.46
CA ASN A 83 4.40 26.82 8.89
C ASN A 83 5.46 26.64 7.77
N LYS A 84 5.09 26.99 6.54
CA LYS A 84 5.94 26.84 5.35
C LYS A 84 7.12 27.84 5.33
N LEU A 85 7.02 28.91 6.09
CA LEU A 85 8.00 30.00 6.11
C LEU A 85 9.10 29.77 7.16
N ALA A 86 8.87 28.93 8.16
CA ALA A 86 9.83 28.64 9.17
C ALA A 86 10.66 27.40 8.79
N PRO A 87 11.93 27.53 8.45
CA PRO A 87 12.81 26.40 8.27
C PRO A 87 12.98 25.68 9.60
N SER A 88 12.92 24.35 9.58
CA SER A 88 13.30 23.56 10.73
C SER A 88 14.79 23.25 10.68
N TYR A 89 15.41 23.27 11.83
CA TYR A 89 16.83 22.99 11.99
C TYR A 89 16.97 21.70 12.79
N ILE A 90 17.75 20.78 12.28
CA ILE A 90 18.20 19.62 13.04
C ILE A 90 19.55 20.02 13.65
N PRO A 91 19.70 20.01 14.99
CA PRO A 91 21.00 20.21 15.58
C PRO A 91 21.93 19.09 15.06
N ALA A 92 23.11 19.48 14.61
CA ALA A 92 24.17 18.51 14.37
C ALA A 92 24.53 17.82 15.68
N ASP A 93 25.06 16.59 15.58
CA ASP A 93 25.47 15.79 16.73
C ASP A 93 26.07 16.64 17.85
N ILE A 94 25.38 16.61 18.97
CA ILE A 94 25.73 17.42 20.15
C ILE A 94 27.16 17.14 20.61
N GLU A 95 27.70 15.96 20.31
CA GLU A 95 29.05 15.55 20.71
C GLU A 95 30.17 16.07 19.80
N SER A 96 29.90 16.34 18.51
CA SER A 96 30.95 16.69 17.56
C SER A 96 31.07 18.19 17.25
N ASN A 97 29.96 18.90 17.14
CA ASN A 97 30.01 20.36 16.89
C ASN A 97 28.64 21.04 17.08
N PRO A 98 28.33 21.63 18.24
CA PRO A 98 27.04 22.22 18.55
C PRO A 98 26.68 23.47 17.70
N SER A 99 27.60 23.98 16.90
CA SER A 99 27.36 25.17 16.07
C SER A 99 26.92 24.90 14.67
N THR A 100 26.91 23.65 14.20
CA THR A 100 26.45 23.28 12.86
C THR A 100 25.04 22.70 12.92
N SER A 101 24.07 23.45 12.43
CA SER A 101 22.69 22.97 12.26
C SER A 101 22.38 22.79 10.78
N SER A 102 21.76 21.68 10.42
CA SER A 102 21.29 21.43 9.07
C SER A 102 19.89 21.98 8.89
N LYS A 103 19.71 22.86 7.91
CA LYS A 103 18.41 23.38 7.52
C LYS A 103 17.71 22.37 6.60
N PHE A 104 16.49 21.99 6.93
CA PHE A 104 15.67 21.18 6.04
C PHE A 104 14.32 21.84 5.80
N LEU A 105 13.77 21.58 4.61
CA LEU A 105 12.43 22.01 4.28
C LEU A 105 11.43 21.06 4.92
N MET A 106 10.39 21.61 5.55
CA MET A 106 9.32 20.78 6.11
C MET A 106 8.65 19.95 5.02
N PRO A 107 8.51 18.64 5.23
CA PRO A 107 7.81 17.78 4.30
C PRO A 107 6.33 18.16 4.21
N VAL A 108 5.75 17.99 3.03
CA VAL A 108 4.33 18.21 2.82
C VAL A 108 3.56 16.96 3.25
N PRO A 109 2.67 17.05 4.25
CA PRO A 109 1.85 15.90 4.65
C PRO A 109 0.84 15.59 3.55
N VAL A 110 0.73 14.32 3.20
CA VAL A 110 -0.22 13.83 2.20
C VAL A 110 -1.01 12.65 2.75
N ASN A 111 -2.27 12.56 2.37
CA ASN A 111 -3.13 11.42 2.62
C ASN A 111 -3.15 10.54 1.37
N LEU A 112 -2.91 9.26 1.55
CA LEU A 112 -3.04 8.24 0.51
C LEU A 112 -4.32 7.45 0.80
N GLU A 113 -5.24 7.47 -0.14
CA GLU A 113 -6.46 6.69 -0.05
C GLU A 113 -6.33 5.42 -0.89
N VAL A 114 -6.40 4.28 -0.24
CA VAL A 114 -6.25 2.98 -0.88
C VAL A 114 -7.56 2.23 -0.77
N SER A 115 -8.10 1.77 -1.89
CA SER A 115 -9.26 0.90 -1.92
C SER A 115 -8.80 -0.56 -2.01
N MET A 116 -9.40 -1.41 -1.20
CA MET A 116 -9.19 -2.84 -1.20
C MET A 116 -10.51 -3.53 -1.51
N SER A 117 -10.54 -4.35 -2.56
CA SER A 117 -11.74 -5.08 -2.97
C SER A 117 -11.46 -6.57 -2.96
N ILE A 118 -12.24 -7.29 -2.18
CA ILE A 118 -12.14 -8.75 -2.06
C ILE A 118 -13.04 -9.38 -3.11
N LEU A 119 -12.48 -10.28 -3.89
CA LEU A 119 -13.18 -11.06 -4.92
C LEU A 119 -13.12 -12.52 -4.48
N ALA A 120 -14.27 -13.05 -4.14
CA ALA A 120 -14.42 -14.43 -3.71
C ALA A 120 -15.45 -15.17 -4.57
N ARG A 121 -15.35 -16.48 -4.64
CA ARG A 121 -16.31 -17.33 -5.35
C ARG A 121 -17.54 -17.61 -4.48
N TYR A 122 -17.36 -17.69 -3.18
CA TYR A 122 -18.42 -17.98 -2.21
C TYR A 122 -18.47 -16.88 -1.16
N MET A 123 -19.66 -16.65 -0.59
CA MET A 123 -19.84 -15.64 0.46
C MET A 123 -19.12 -15.99 1.77
N GLU A 124 -18.71 -17.25 1.93
CA GLU A 124 -18.06 -17.79 3.12
C GLU A 124 -16.52 -17.65 3.07
N ASP A 125 -15.98 -17.21 1.93
CA ASP A 125 -14.57 -16.91 1.76
C ASP A 125 -14.27 -15.45 2.23
#